data_7be2c410608749beaa4be7e88cc60145
#
_entry.id   7be2c410608749beaa4be7e88cc60145
#
_cell.length_a   1.000
_cell.length_b   1.000
_cell.length_c   1.000
_cell.angle_alpha   90.00
_cell.angle_beta   90.00
_cell.angle_gamma   90.00
#
_symmetry.space_group_name_H-M   'P 1'
#
loop_
_entity.id
_entity.type
_entity.pdbx_description
1 polymer ?
#
loop_
_entity_poly.entity_id
_entity_poly.type
_entity_poly.pdbx_seq_one_letter_code
_entity_poly.pdbx_strand_id
1 'polypeptide(L)'
;MEPRNGMRIRTNSARLLKHRRVILELLLASHNCNCTTCEKSGHCHLQTLAQQFGVRRIRFEDTRERYKIDNTSPAVLRDPNKCILCGDCV
;
A
#
# COMPACT_ATOMS: atom_id res chain seq x y z
N MET A 1 11.47 -18.42 5.52
CA MET A 1 11.02 -19.59 6.35
C MET A 1 10.56 -20.67 5.40
N GLU A 2 11.11 -21.85 5.55
CA GLU A 2 10.78 -22.99 4.70
C GLU A 2 9.62 -23.80 5.29
N PRO A 3 8.68 -24.32 4.45
CA PRO A 3 7.60 -25.16 4.93
C PRO A 3 8.13 -26.48 5.49
N ARG A 4 7.54 -26.92 6.61
CA ARG A 4 7.88 -28.17 7.29
C ARG A 4 6.64 -29.02 7.52
N ASN A 5 6.80 -30.33 7.59
CA ASN A 5 5.71 -31.23 7.97
C ASN A 5 5.27 -30.94 9.42
N GLY A 6 3.95 -30.89 9.64
CA GLY A 6 3.37 -30.57 10.96
C GLY A 6 3.38 -29.08 11.33
N MET A 7 3.80 -28.20 10.42
CA MET A 7 3.76 -26.76 10.63
C MET A 7 2.32 -26.26 10.79
N ARG A 8 2.07 -25.47 11.83
CA ARG A 8 0.79 -24.80 12.02
C ARG A 8 0.92 -23.34 11.56
N ILE A 9 0.06 -22.94 10.64
CA ILE A 9 0.03 -21.58 10.08
C ILE A 9 -1.30 -20.92 10.46
N ARG A 10 -1.21 -19.75 11.10
CA ARG A 10 -2.38 -18.90 11.37
C ARG A 10 -2.32 -17.68 10.48
N THR A 11 -3.38 -17.42 9.75
CA THR A 11 -3.48 -16.28 8.82
C THR A 11 -4.36 -15.14 9.36
N ASN A 12 -5.07 -15.36 10.45
CA ASN A 12 -6.05 -14.41 10.97
C ASN A 12 -6.08 -14.39 12.52
N SER A 13 -4.93 -14.21 13.15
CA SER A 13 -4.85 -13.99 14.60
C SER A 13 -4.82 -12.50 14.93
N ALA A 14 -5.18 -12.11 16.16
CA ALA A 14 -5.12 -10.72 16.61
C ALA A 14 -3.70 -10.12 16.48
N ARG A 15 -2.67 -10.92 16.75
CA ARG A 15 -1.26 -10.53 16.59
C ARG A 15 -0.91 -10.24 15.13
N LEU A 16 -1.37 -11.07 14.20
CA LEU A 16 -1.14 -10.88 12.76
C LEU A 16 -1.87 -9.66 12.23
N LEU A 17 -3.11 -9.44 12.65
CA LEU A 17 -3.88 -8.26 12.27
C LEU A 17 -3.21 -6.98 12.73
N LYS A 18 -2.67 -6.95 13.93
CA LYS A 18 -1.90 -5.82 14.46
C LYS A 18 -0.65 -5.54 13.61
N HIS A 19 0.10 -6.57 13.25
CA HIS A 19 1.30 -6.43 12.40
C HIS A 19 0.95 -5.93 11.00
N ARG A 20 -0.10 -6.46 10.39
CA ARG A 20 -0.57 -6.03 9.07
C ARG A 20 -1.02 -4.57 9.08
N ARG A 21 -1.67 -4.15 10.14
CA ARG A 21 -2.07 -2.75 10.31
C ARG A 21 -0.85 -1.82 10.35
N VAL A 22 0.19 -2.19 11.08
CA VAL A 22 1.44 -1.40 11.15
C VAL A 22 2.11 -1.33 9.78
N ILE A 23 2.18 -2.44 9.05
CA ILE A 23 2.74 -2.48 7.70
C ILE A 23 1.96 -1.58 6.75
N LEU A 24 0.63 -1.61 6.78
CA LEU A 24 -0.22 -0.71 5.98
C LEU A 24 0.01 0.75 6.33
N GLU A 25 0.15 1.05 7.60
CA GLU A 25 0.44 2.40 8.08
C GLU A 25 1.78 2.91 7.52
N LEU A 26 2.82 2.06 7.51
CA LEU A 26 4.13 2.38 6.92
C LEU A 26 4.03 2.63 5.41
N LEU A 27 3.28 1.79 4.69
CA LEU A 27 3.05 1.98 3.25
C LEU A 27 2.35 3.30 2.96
N LEU A 28 1.33 3.64 3.75
CA LEU A 28 0.59 4.89 3.59
C LEU A 28 1.43 6.11 3.97
N ALA A 29 2.34 5.99 4.92
CA ALA A 29 3.23 7.08 5.31
C ALA A 29 4.13 7.55 4.15
N SER A 30 4.53 6.62 3.29
CA SER A 30 5.34 6.91 2.10
C SER A 30 4.52 6.96 0.80
N HIS A 31 3.20 6.95 0.88
CA HIS A 31 2.30 7.01 -0.27
C HIS A 31 1.64 8.39 -0.39
N ASN A 32 1.42 8.82 -1.63
CA ASN A 32 0.61 10.01 -1.91
C ASN A 32 -0.87 9.67 -1.69
N CYS A 33 -1.42 10.07 -0.55
CA CYS A 33 -2.79 9.73 -0.13
C CYS A 33 -3.88 10.66 -0.74
N ASN A 34 -3.66 11.22 -1.91
CA ASN A 34 -4.65 12.05 -2.61
C ASN A 34 -5.74 11.19 -3.28
N CYS A 35 -6.44 10.38 -2.50
CA CYS A 35 -7.46 9.45 -3.01
C CYS A 35 -8.61 10.15 -3.73
N THR A 36 -8.99 11.33 -3.31
CA THR A 36 -10.09 12.09 -3.92
C THR A 36 -9.82 12.52 -5.35
N THR A 37 -8.55 12.70 -5.72
CA THR A 37 -8.11 13.07 -7.06
C THR A 37 -7.47 11.90 -7.82
N CYS A 38 -7.40 10.72 -7.20
CA CYS A 38 -6.79 9.53 -7.79
C CYS A 38 -7.78 8.79 -8.68
N GLU A 39 -7.37 8.44 -9.88
CA GLU A 39 -8.20 7.68 -10.83
C GLU A 39 -8.54 6.28 -10.34
N LYS A 40 -7.73 5.71 -9.46
CA LYS A 40 -7.97 4.39 -8.85
C LYS A 40 -8.89 4.44 -7.63
N SER A 41 -9.34 5.58 -7.20
CA SER A 41 -10.25 5.69 -6.04
C SER A 41 -11.50 4.84 -6.24
N GLY A 42 -11.83 4.01 -5.25
CA GLY A 42 -12.92 3.03 -5.34
C GLY A 42 -12.52 1.67 -5.91
N HIS A 43 -11.39 1.56 -6.61
CA HIS A 43 -10.86 0.32 -7.19
C HIS A 43 -9.44 -0.01 -6.70
N CYS A 44 -8.98 0.65 -5.67
CA CYS A 44 -7.63 0.50 -5.13
C CYS A 44 -7.61 -0.50 -3.97
N HIS A 45 -6.82 -1.57 -4.09
CA HIS A 45 -6.65 -2.56 -3.03
C HIS A 45 -6.06 -1.94 -1.77
N LEU A 46 -5.10 -1.03 -1.90
CA LEU A 46 -4.50 -0.32 -0.75
C LEU A 46 -5.53 0.50 0.01
N GLN A 47 -6.39 1.24 -0.70
CA GLN A 47 -7.47 2.01 -0.11
C GLN A 47 -8.46 1.11 0.64
N THR A 48 -8.86 -0.01 0.02
CA THR A 48 -9.77 -0.99 0.61
C THR A 48 -9.17 -1.61 1.88
N LEU A 49 -7.90 -2.03 1.84
CA LEU A 49 -7.21 -2.60 2.99
C LEU A 49 -7.05 -1.59 4.12
N ALA A 50 -6.75 -0.34 3.81
CA ALA A 50 -6.65 0.73 4.81
C ALA A 50 -7.99 0.93 5.54
N GLN A 51 -9.10 0.87 4.83
CA GLN A 51 -10.44 0.94 5.41
C GLN A 51 -10.76 -0.28 6.28
N GLN A 52 -10.46 -1.48 5.80
CA GLN A 52 -10.70 -2.74 6.52
C GLN A 52 -9.92 -2.82 7.83
N PHE A 53 -8.68 -2.37 7.84
CA PHE A 53 -7.83 -2.36 9.03
C PHE A 53 -8.01 -1.11 9.89
N GLY A 54 -8.86 -0.18 9.48
CA GLY A 54 -9.18 1.03 10.24
C GLY A 54 -7.99 1.98 10.41
N VAL A 55 -7.11 2.05 9.42
CA VAL A 55 -5.97 2.98 9.43
C VAL A 55 -6.49 4.38 9.11
N ARG A 56 -6.69 5.19 10.15
CA ARG A 56 -7.18 6.58 10.04
C ARG A 56 -6.10 7.61 10.28
N ARG A 57 -5.09 7.26 11.07
CA ARG A 57 -3.98 8.14 11.45
C ARG A 57 -2.65 7.47 11.13
N ILE A 58 -1.79 8.21 10.46
CA ILE A 58 -0.43 7.77 10.11
C ILE A 58 0.52 8.34 11.16
N ARG A 59 1.22 7.44 11.86
CA ARG A 59 2.16 7.80 12.95
C ARG A 59 3.59 8.03 12.45
N PHE A 60 3.91 7.62 11.23
CA PHE A 60 5.25 7.66 10.66
C PHE A 60 5.44 8.85 9.75
N GLU A 61 6.65 9.41 9.72
CA GLU A 61 7.02 10.50 8.84
C GLU A 61 7.25 10.01 7.40
N ASP A 62 6.90 10.85 6.43
CA ASP A 62 7.18 10.60 5.02
C ASP A 62 8.64 10.96 4.71
N THR A 63 9.46 9.92 4.51
CA THR A 63 10.88 10.07 4.17
C THR A 63 11.18 9.74 2.70
N ARG A 64 10.16 9.48 1.90
CA ARG A 64 10.34 9.09 0.49
C ARG A 64 10.89 10.24 -0.35
N GLU A 65 11.60 9.86 -1.41
CA GLU A 65 11.93 10.80 -2.47
C GLU A 65 10.68 11.14 -3.31
N ARG A 66 10.61 12.40 -3.74
CA ARG A 66 9.54 12.84 -4.63
C ARG A 66 10.03 12.84 -6.07
N TYR A 67 9.29 12.18 -6.93
CA TYR A 67 9.61 12.04 -8.35
C TYR A 67 8.70 12.91 -9.20
N LYS A 68 9.22 13.32 -10.36
CA LYS A 68 8.41 14.01 -11.37
C LYS A 68 7.46 13.03 -12.05
N ILE A 69 6.31 13.53 -12.48
CA ILE A 69 5.38 12.75 -13.31
C ILE A 69 6.04 12.45 -14.65
N ASP A 70 6.03 11.19 -15.04
CA ASP A 70 6.55 10.75 -16.33
C ASP A 70 5.47 10.87 -17.40
N ASN A 71 5.60 11.84 -18.28
CA ASN A 71 4.70 12.09 -19.41
C ASN A 71 5.41 11.94 -20.77
N THR A 72 6.50 11.18 -20.83
CA THR A 72 7.27 10.98 -22.06
C THR A 72 6.49 10.23 -23.14
N SER A 73 5.52 9.40 -22.74
CA SER A 73 4.61 8.72 -23.66
C SER A 73 3.32 9.55 -23.86
N PRO A 74 2.86 9.74 -25.13
CA PRO A 74 1.59 10.43 -25.37
C PRO A 74 0.35 9.63 -24.95
N ALA A 75 0.48 8.32 -24.77
CA ALA A 75 -0.63 7.43 -24.42
C ALA A 75 -0.71 7.11 -22.93
N VAL A 76 0.39 7.22 -22.20
CA VAL A 76 0.48 6.79 -20.80
C VAL A 76 1.14 7.87 -19.96
N LEU A 77 0.46 8.26 -18.88
CA LEU A 77 0.99 9.14 -17.84
C LEU A 77 1.32 8.29 -16.61
N ARG A 78 2.54 8.38 -16.13
CA ARG A 78 2.99 7.67 -14.93
C ARG A 78 3.33 8.64 -13.81
N ASP A 79 2.75 8.43 -12.64
CA ASP A 79 3.11 9.14 -11.42
C ASP A 79 3.83 8.17 -10.46
N PRO A 80 5.18 8.19 -10.40
CA PRO A 80 5.92 7.29 -9.51
C PRO A 80 5.62 7.49 -8.03
N ASN A 81 5.11 8.65 -7.63
CA ASN A 81 4.77 8.93 -6.23
C ASN A 81 3.58 8.11 -5.72
N LYS A 82 2.77 7.58 -6.62
CA LYS A 82 1.62 6.72 -6.30
C LYS A 82 1.95 5.23 -6.36
N CYS A 83 3.12 4.87 -6.82
CA CYS A 83 3.54 3.47 -6.98
C CYS A 83 4.02 2.91 -5.64
N ILE A 84 3.47 1.76 -5.24
CA ILE A 84 3.90 1.00 -4.05
C ILE A 84 4.65 -0.28 -4.42
N LEU A 85 4.97 -0.47 -5.69
CA LEU A 85 5.69 -1.64 -6.22
C LEU A 85 4.99 -2.97 -5.93
N CYS A 86 3.68 -2.98 -5.92
CA CYS A 86 2.89 -4.20 -5.63
C CYS A 86 2.82 -5.21 -6.78
N GLY A 87 3.13 -4.79 -8.00
CA GLY A 87 3.12 -5.68 -9.17
C GLY A 87 1.76 -5.90 -9.82
N ASP A 88 0.68 -5.29 -9.33
CA ASP A 88 -0.67 -5.52 -9.84
C ASP A 88 -0.86 -5.11 -11.32
N CYS A 89 -0.03 -4.23 -11.82
CA CYS A 89 -0.10 -3.74 -13.21
C CYS A 89 0.75 -4.54 -14.21
N VAL A 90 1.53 -5.52 -13.75
CA VAL A 90 2.46 -6.31 -14.57
C VAL A 90 1.83 -7.57 -15.13
#